data_c58a966f9d0e68ac5329ef8d65f86cb8
#
_entry.id   c58a966f9d0e68ac5329ef8d65f86cb8
#
_cell.length_a   1.000
_cell.length_b   1.000
_cell.length_c   1.000
_cell.angle_alpha   90.00
_cell.angle_beta   90.00
_cell.angle_gamma   90.00
#
_symmetry.space_group_name_H-M   'P 1'
#
loop_
_entity.id
_entity.type
_entity.pdbx_description
1 polymer ?
#
loop_
_entity_poly.entity_id
_entity_poly.type
_entity_poly.pdbx_seq_one_letter_code
_entity_poly.pdbx_strand_id
1 'polypeptide(L)'
;MQQQTPLDRTLRCPVCQLGLSLDRQQGSPAHLGCPAGHRFDAAKQGYFNLLSGKGTNFTQDGAQMVAARASFLDAGHYESLAEALGHRVRTVLRGYEHPSVLDAGAGTGYYLRQVLQALPGTTAPSAVALDISRYAMRRAAKVPNTVALVWDLWRDLPLQDGAFDVLLNIFSPHNGTEFARVLRPGGTALVVTPLPEHLAEGAGSLGLLGIAADKAAGVVAAMGEEFILTATEEVRIPLVLDPPAAFELAMMGPAGHHLNPEALRNRLSDAGNATLVTAAFRIQEFRKVDENRIQANLEGLSSSG
;
A
#
# COMPACT_ATOMS: atom_id res chain seq x y z
N MET A 1 -28.00 18.28 8.71
CA MET A 1 -26.56 18.42 8.34
C MET A 1 -25.91 17.07 8.67
N GLN A 2 -25.56 16.29 7.66
CA GLN A 2 -24.77 15.07 7.86
C GLN A 2 -23.40 15.50 8.36
N GLN A 3 -22.93 14.92 9.47
CA GLN A 3 -21.55 15.13 9.93
C GLN A 3 -20.63 14.52 8.88
N GLN A 4 -19.84 15.35 8.19
CA GLN A 4 -18.81 14.92 7.27
C GLN A 4 -17.81 14.06 8.05
N THR A 5 -17.62 12.83 7.61
CA THR A 5 -16.58 11.96 8.17
C THR A 5 -15.20 12.47 7.73
N PRO A 6 -14.12 12.21 8.47
CA PRO A 6 -12.76 12.56 8.02
C PRO A 6 -12.45 12.06 6.60
N LEU A 7 -13.01 10.92 6.21
CA LEU A 7 -12.85 10.32 4.87
C LEU A 7 -13.50 11.14 3.75
N ASP A 8 -14.57 11.89 4.01
CA ASP A 8 -15.22 12.76 3.00
C ASP A 8 -14.31 13.89 2.52
N ARG A 9 -13.26 14.20 3.29
CA ARG A 9 -12.27 15.24 2.95
C ARG A 9 -11.05 14.69 2.20
N THR A 10 -10.97 13.38 2.01
CA THR A 10 -9.82 12.73 1.39
C THR A 10 -10.05 12.33 -0.06
N LEU A 11 -11.31 12.16 -0.47
CA LEU A 11 -11.65 11.60 -1.78
C LEU A 11 -11.99 12.69 -2.80
N ARG A 12 -11.57 12.46 -4.05
CA ARG A 12 -11.80 13.34 -5.20
C ARG A 12 -12.43 12.56 -6.35
N CYS A 13 -13.43 13.16 -7.01
CA CYS A 13 -14.10 12.54 -8.14
C CYS A 13 -13.14 12.39 -9.33
N PRO A 14 -12.92 11.20 -9.88
CA PRO A 14 -12.01 11.02 -11.02
C PRO A 14 -12.54 11.62 -12.33
N VAL A 15 -13.82 12.05 -12.37
CA VAL A 15 -14.44 12.62 -13.57
C VAL A 15 -14.39 14.13 -13.58
N CYS A 16 -14.76 14.78 -12.46
CA CYS A 16 -14.88 16.26 -12.39
C CYS A 16 -13.98 16.89 -11.34
N GLN A 17 -13.15 16.14 -10.63
CA GLN A 17 -12.19 16.58 -9.63
C GLN A 17 -12.81 17.24 -8.37
N LEU A 18 -14.13 17.27 -8.24
CA LEU A 18 -14.81 17.72 -7.03
C LEU A 18 -14.71 16.65 -5.91
N GLY A 19 -14.93 17.06 -4.65
CA GLY A 19 -14.93 16.12 -3.53
C GLY A 19 -15.95 15.00 -3.71
N LEU A 20 -15.60 13.79 -3.26
CA LEU A 20 -16.52 12.65 -3.14
C LEU A 20 -16.89 12.46 -1.68
N SER A 21 -18.17 12.30 -1.43
CA SER A 21 -18.72 11.96 -0.11
C SER A 21 -19.21 10.51 -0.09
N LEU A 22 -18.92 9.82 1.01
CA LEU A 22 -19.40 8.46 1.23
C LEU A 22 -20.79 8.49 1.88
N ASP A 23 -21.80 8.01 1.15
CA ASP A 23 -23.16 7.83 1.68
C ASP A 23 -23.39 6.37 2.08
N ARG A 24 -23.85 6.17 3.33
CA ARG A 24 -24.19 4.87 3.92
C ARG A 24 -25.60 4.92 4.52
N GLN A 25 -26.60 5.26 3.72
CA GLN A 25 -28.00 5.26 4.18
C GLN A 25 -28.47 3.85 4.54
N GLN A 26 -29.19 3.73 5.66
CA GLN A 26 -29.79 2.46 6.05
C GLN A 26 -30.74 1.96 4.95
N GLY A 27 -30.57 0.69 4.54
CA GLY A 27 -31.42 0.05 3.54
C GLY A 27 -31.00 0.29 2.07
N SER A 28 -29.95 1.07 1.81
CA SER A 28 -29.39 1.28 0.47
C SER A 28 -27.91 0.84 0.40
N PRO A 29 -27.43 0.36 -0.76
CA PRO A 29 -26.00 0.12 -0.96
C PRO A 29 -25.22 1.41 -0.74
N ALA A 30 -24.08 1.30 -0.04
CA ALA A 30 -23.18 2.44 0.12
C ALA A 30 -22.70 2.95 -1.27
N HIS A 31 -22.55 4.26 -1.41
CA HIS A 31 -22.01 4.84 -2.64
C HIS A 31 -21.13 6.07 -2.36
N LEU A 32 -20.25 6.36 -3.32
CA LEU A 32 -19.52 7.62 -3.38
C LEU A 32 -20.23 8.54 -4.36
N GLY A 33 -20.55 9.75 -3.94
CA GLY A 33 -21.23 10.77 -4.76
C GLY A 33 -20.49 12.10 -4.76
N CYS A 34 -20.56 12.86 -5.87
CA CYS A 34 -20.03 14.21 -5.93
C CYS A 34 -21.14 15.22 -6.23
N PRO A 35 -20.93 16.54 -5.96
CA PRO A 35 -21.91 17.58 -6.23
C PRO A 35 -22.33 17.71 -7.69
N ALA A 36 -21.48 17.25 -8.64
CA ALA A 36 -21.81 17.24 -10.08
C ALA A 36 -22.66 16.00 -10.50
N GLY A 37 -23.10 15.18 -9.54
CA GLY A 37 -23.98 14.03 -9.81
C GLY A 37 -23.29 12.74 -10.23
N HIS A 38 -21.94 12.69 -10.28
CA HIS A 38 -21.25 11.42 -10.49
C HIS A 38 -21.41 10.52 -9.28
N ARG A 39 -21.72 9.24 -9.53
CA ARG A 39 -22.01 8.26 -8.49
C ARG A 39 -21.27 6.96 -8.78
N PHE A 40 -20.69 6.38 -7.72
CA PHE A 40 -19.97 5.10 -7.76
C PHE A 40 -20.52 4.21 -6.64
N ASP A 41 -21.23 3.15 -7.01
CA ASP A 41 -21.82 2.24 -6.05
C ASP A 41 -20.79 1.27 -5.49
N ALA A 42 -20.92 0.92 -4.21
CA ALA A 42 -20.10 -0.09 -3.60
C ALA A 42 -20.39 -1.46 -4.21
N ALA A 43 -19.35 -2.23 -4.47
CA ALA A 43 -19.50 -3.65 -4.73
C ALA A 43 -20.06 -4.37 -3.47
N LYS A 44 -20.65 -5.56 -3.65
CA LYS A 44 -21.20 -6.37 -2.54
C LYS A 44 -20.20 -6.56 -1.37
N GLN A 45 -18.89 -6.54 -1.68
CA GLN A 45 -17.82 -6.70 -0.69
C GLN A 45 -17.36 -5.39 -0.05
N GLY A 46 -17.95 -4.25 -0.40
CA GLY A 46 -17.68 -2.95 0.22
C GLY A 46 -16.61 -2.09 -0.42
N TYR A 47 -15.93 -2.54 -1.48
CA TYR A 47 -14.99 -1.71 -2.23
C TYR A 47 -15.70 -0.91 -3.34
N PHE A 48 -15.07 0.17 -3.80
CA PHE A 48 -15.55 0.97 -4.93
C PHE A 48 -14.63 0.83 -6.13
N ASN A 49 -15.20 0.62 -7.31
CA ASN A 49 -14.43 0.62 -8.54
C ASN A 49 -14.55 2.00 -9.21
N LEU A 50 -13.47 2.77 -9.16
CA LEU A 50 -13.40 4.10 -9.77
C LEU A 50 -12.78 4.09 -11.18
N LEU A 51 -12.22 2.95 -11.63
CA LEU A 51 -11.74 2.78 -13.00
C LEU A 51 -12.91 2.71 -13.95
N SER A 52 -13.29 3.85 -14.52
CA SER A 52 -14.31 3.97 -15.56
C SER A 52 -13.70 3.98 -16.96
N GLY A 53 -14.51 3.72 -17.98
CA GLY A 53 -14.11 3.77 -19.39
C GLY A 53 -13.20 2.61 -19.81
N LYS A 54 -12.05 2.91 -20.44
CA LYS A 54 -11.14 1.90 -21.01
C LYS A 54 -10.39 1.03 -19.97
N GLY A 55 -10.68 1.17 -18.67
CA GLY A 55 -9.99 0.42 -17.62
C GLY A 55 -8.51 0.81 -17.52
N THR A 56 -7.62 -0.17 -17.37
CA THR A 56 -6.17 -0.02 -17.30
C THR A 56 -5.48 -0.98 -18.27
N ASN A 57 -4.27 -0.61 -18.71
CA ASN A 57 -3.43 -1.47 -19.56
C ASN A 57 -2.55 -2.45 -18.74
N PHE A 58 -2.56 -2.34 -17.42
CA PHE A 58 -1.76 -3.19 -16.55
C PHE A 58 -2.51 -4.47 -16.17
N THR A 59 -1.79 -5.58 -16.14
CA THR A 59 -2.33 -6.87 -15.68
C THR A 59 -2.47 -6.84 -14.16
N GLN A 60 -3.70 -6.99 -13.69
CA GLN A 60 -3.99 -7.09 -12.26
C GLN A 60 -3.71 -8.50 -11.74
N ASP A 61 -3.38 -8.62 -10.46
CA ASP A 61 -3.30 -9.91 -9.78
C ASP A 61 -4.65 -10.64 -9.85
N GLY A 62 -4.59 -11.92 -10.25
CA GLY A 62 -5.75 -12.79 -10.34
C GLY A 62 -6.23 -13.29 -8.97
N ALA A 63 -7.40 -13.94 -8.95
CA ALA A 63 -7.99 -14.45 -7.72
C ALA A 63 -7.08 -15.44 -6.98
N GLN A 64 -6.37 -16.31 -7.71
CA GLN A 64 -5.46 -17.31 -7.14
C GLN A 64 -4.22 -16.66 -6.52
N MET A 65 -3.60 -15.70 -7.20
CA MET A 65 -2.45 -14.95 -6.67
C MET A 65 -2.83 -14.20 -5.39
N VAL A 66 -3.97 -13.51 -5.40
CA VAL A 66 -4.49 -12.78 -4.21
C VAL A 66 -4.83 -13.75 -3.08
N ALA A 67 -5.34 -14.94 -3.38
CA ALA A 67 -5.61 -15.96 -2.36
C ALA A 67 -4.31 -16.49 -1.75
N ALA A 68 -3.31 -16.83 -2.56
CA ALA A 68 -2.01 -17.28 -2.11
C ALA A 68 -1.31 -16.22 -1.23
N ARG A 69 -1.34 -14.95 -1.66
CA ARG A 69 -0.80 -13.82 -0.88
C ARG A 69 -1.49 -13.67 0.46
N ALA A 70 -2.81 -13.78 0.49
CA ALA A 70 -3.54 -13.66 1.75
C ALA A 70 -3.21 -14.81 2.71
N SER A 71 -3.18 -16.05 2.22
CA SER A 71 -2.84 -17.22 3.03
C SER A 71 -1.43 -17.12 3.59
N PHE A 72 -0.43 -16.82 2.75
CA PHE A 72 0.96 -16.66 3.14
C PHE A 72 1.18 -15.57 4.19
N LEU A 73 0.57 -14.39 3.98
CA LEU A 73 0.71 -13.27 4.90
C LEU A 73 -0.06 -13.51 6.21
N ASP A 74 -1.27 -14.06 6.15
CA ASP A 74 -2.09 -14.36 7.33
C ASP A 74 -1.48 -15.50 8.17
N ALA A 75 -0.62 -16.37 7.59
CA ALA A 75 0.20 -17.34 8.32
C ALA A 75 1.39 -16.70 9.06
N GLY A 76 1.62 -15.39 8.93
CA GLY A 76 2.63 -14.64 9.68
C GLY A 76 4.04 -14.67 9.10
N HIS A 77 4.26 -15.23 7.91
CA HIS A 77 5.60 -15.34 7.33
C HIS A 77 6.33 -14.00 7.18
N TYR A 78 5.59 -12.88 7.02
CA TYR A 78 6.16 -11.53 6.94
C TYR A 78 5.74 -10.63 8.11
N GLU A 79 5.43 -11.23 9.26
CA GLU A 79 5.00 -10.49 10.46
C GLU A 79 6.05 -9.48 10.92
N SER A 80 7.34 -9.86 10.95
CA SER A 80 8.43 -8.95 11.33
C SER A 80 8.53 -7.70 10.46
N LEU A 81 8.21 -7.80 9.16
CA LEU A 81 8.11 -6.61 8.29
C LEU A 81 6.91 -5.74 8.68
N ALA A 82 5.78 -6.35 8.97
CA ALA A 82 4.57 -5.62 9.37
C ALA A 82 4.75 -4.93 10.73
N GLU A 83 5.45 -5.56 11.68
CA GLU A 83 5.82 -4.98 12.98
C GLU A 83 6.74 -3.77 12.82
N ALA A 84 7.79 -3.88 11.97
CA ALA A 84 8.69 -2.78 11.68
C ALA A 84 7.95 -1.57 11.10
N LEU A 85 7.04 -1.81 10.15
CA LEU A 85 6.17 -0.77 9.57
C LEU A 85 5.24 -0.15 10.62
N GLY A 86 4.58 -0.97 11.44
CA GLY A 86 3.71 -0.52 12.53
C GLY A 86 4.46 0.35 13.54
N HIS A 87 5.69 -0.03 13.90
CA HIS A 87 6.55 0.76 14.79
C HIS A 87 6.87 2.14 14.19
N ARG A 88 7.25 2.20 12.91
CA ARG A 88 7.57 3.46 12.23
C ARG A 88 6.35 4.37 12.12
N VAL A 89 5.21 3.84 11.67
CA VAL A 89 3.98 4.63 11.56
C VAL A 89 3.54 5.16 12.93
N ARG A 90 3.61 4.35 13.97
CA ARG A 90 3.32 4.79 15.35
C ARG A 90 4.25 5.91 15.81
N THR A 91 5.52 5.87 15.42
CA THR A 91 6.51 6.91 15.74
C THR A 91 6.19 8.21 15.00
N VAL A 92 5.92 8.13 13.70
CA VAL A 92 5.55 9.28 12.85
C VAL A 92 4.25 9.94 13.34
N LEU A 93 3.25 9.13 13.71
CA LEU A 93 1.93 9.61 14.12
C LEU A 93 1.78 9.87 15.61
N ARG A 94 2.88 9.95 16.35
CA ARG A 94 2.84 10.26 17.79
C ARG A 94 2.18 11.62 18.04
N GLY A 95 1.11 11.64 18.84
CA GLY A 95 0.36 12.85 19.18
C GLY A 95 -0.77 13.19 18.19
N TYR A 96 -0.99 12.38 17.17
CA TYR A 96 -2.15 12.53 16.28
C TYR A 96 -3.35 11.78 16.83
N GLU A 97 -4.49 12.45 16.99
CA GLU A 97 -5.75 11.82 17.41
C GLU A 97 -6.50 11.18 16.24
N HIS A 98 -6.51 11.84 15.08
CA HIS A 98 -7.27 11.44 13.88
C HIS A 98 -6.37 11.40 12.64
N PRO A 99 -5.34 10.55 12.60
CA PRO A 99 -4.45 10.48 11.44
C PRO A 99 -5.14 9.88 10.23
N SER A 100 -4.69 10.32 9.06
CA SER A 100 -5.11 9.80 7.76
C SER A 100 -3.97 9.00 7.12
N VAL A 101 -4.28 7.75 6.73
CA VAL A 101 -3.31 6.81 6.15
C VAL A 101 -3.75 6.40 4.75
N LEU A 102 -2.85 6.54 3.79
CA LEU A 102 -3.02 6.01 2.44
C LEU A 102 -2.16 4.76 2.27
N ASP A 103 -2.74 3.68 1.74
CA ASP A 103 -2.00 2.50 1.29
C ASP A 103 -2.10 2.40 -0.23
N ALA A 104 -1.03 2.81 -0.92
CA ALA A 104 -0.93 2.90 -2.37
C ALA A 104 -0.34 1.59 -2.94
N GLY A 105 -1.21 0.73 -3.47
CA GLY A 105 -0.91 -0.64 -3.86
C GLY A 105 -1.15 -1.61 -2.71
N ALA A 106 -2.26 -1.44 -2.01
CA ALA A 106 -2.57 -2.11 -0.74
C ALA A 106 -2.68 -3.65 -0.82
N GLY A 107 -2.80 -4.22 -2.01
CA GLY A 107 -3.00 -5.64 -2.16
C GLY A 107 -4.19 -6.13 -1.34
N THR A 108 -3.97 -7.10 -0.46
CA THR A 108 -5.02 -7.65 0.41
C THR A 108 -5.39 -6.75 1.59
N GLY A 109 -4.67 -5.64 1.82
CA GLY A 109 -4.80 -4.79 2.99
C GLY A 109 -4.13 -5.35 4.24
N TYR A 110 -3.26 -6.36 4.10
CA TYR A 110 -2.58 -7.00 5.22
C TYR A 110 -1.74 -6.00 6.01
N TYR A 111 -0.80 -5.30 5.35
CA TYR A 111 0.08 -4.34 6.01
C TYR A 111 -0.70 -3.16 6.58
N LEU A 112 -1.68 -2.63 5.84
CA LEU A 112 -2.54 -1.57 6.34
C LEU A 112 -3.24 -1.99 7.64
N ARG A 113 -3.82 -3.19 7.69
CA ARG A 113 -4.45 -3.74 8.89
C ARG A 113 -3.49 -3.78 10.08
N GLN A 114 -2.28 -4.33 9.87
CA GLN A 114 -1.27 -4.44 10.92
C GLN A 114 -0.79 -3.07 11.42
N VAL A 115 -0.57 -2.13 10.50
CA VAL A 115 -0.21 -0.75 10.84
C VAL A 115 -1.29 -0.07 11.66
N LEU A 116 -2.57 -0.18 11.25
CA LEU A 116 -3.68 0.44 11.99
C LEU A 116 -3.85 -0.18 13.39
N GLN A 117 -3.65 -1.49 13.52
CA GLN A 117 -3.69 -2.19 14.81
C GLN A 117 -2.54 -1.82 15.74
N ALA A 118 -1.38 -1.43 15.19
CA ALA A 118 -0.23 -0.99 15.97
C ALA A 118 -0.38 0.41 16.57
N LEU A 119 -1.38 1.20 16.14
CA LEU A 119 -1.65 2.53 16.68
C LEU A 119 -2.32 2.45 18.06
N PRO A 120 -2.07 3.43 18.96
CA PRO A 120 -2.73 3.47 20.27
C PRO A 120 -4.26 3.44 20.16
N GLY A 121 -4.94 2.80 21.11
CA GLY A 121 -6.41 2.70 21.13
C GLY A 121 -7.15 4.05 21.25
N THR A 122 -6.45 5.12 21.65
CA THR A 122 -6.96 6.50 21.68
C THR A 122 -6.92 7.17 20.30
N THR A 123 -6.21 6.56 19.34
CA THR A 123 -6.10 7.07 17.98
C THR A 123 -7.28 6.55 17.14
N ALA A 124 -7.95 7.45 16.43
CA ALA A 124 -9.04 7.10 15.52
C ALA A 124 -8.61 7.32 14.04
N PRO A 125 -7.79 6.43 13.48
CA PRO A 125 -7.28 6.58 12.14
C PRO A 125 -8.37 6.40 11.10
N SER A 126 -8.27 7.15 10.00
CA SER A 126 -9.01 6.92 8.77
C SER A 126 -8.05 6.46 7.68
N ALA A 127 -8.45 5.51 6.86
CA ALA A 127 -7.57 4.96 5.84
C ALA A 127 -8.24 4.86 4.47
N VAL A 128 -7.41 5.01 3.42
CA VAL A 128 -7.77 4.68 2.04
C VAL A 128 -6.79 3.64 1.52
N ALA A 129 -7.32 2.57 0.93
CA ALA A 129 -6.56 1.53 0.26
C ALA A 129 -6.80 1.60 -1.24
N LEU A 130 -5.74 1.71 -2.03
CA LEU A 130 -5.78 1.72 -3.50
C LEU A 130 -5.08 0.49 -4.05
N ASP A 131 -5.71 -0.21 -4.98
CA ASP A 131 -5.07 -1.28 -5.77
C ASP A 131 -5.81 -1.46 -7.10
N ILE A 132 -5.08 -1.90 -8.11
CA ILE A 132 -5.65 -2.19 -9.43
C ILE A 132 -6.50 -3.47 -9.42
N SER A 133 -6.23 -4.40 -8.51
CA SER A 133 -6.90 -5.69 -8.43
C SER A 133 -8.20 -5.62 -7.61
N ARG A 134 -9.32 -5.82 -8.29
CA ARG A 134 -10.62 -5.99 -7.62
C ARG A 134 -10.63 -7.19 -6.64
N TYR A 135 -9.81 -8.21 -6.88
CA TYR A 135 -9.73 -9.36 -5.98
C TYR A 135 -9.02 -9.01 -4.68
N ALA A 136 -8.00 -8.16 -4.76
CA ALA A 136 -7.30 -7.59 -3.62
C ALA A 136 -8.25 -6.66 -2.83
N MET A 137 -8.92 -5.72 -3.50
CA MET A 137 -9.83 -4.76 -2.86
C MET A 137 -11.03 -5.41 -2.16
N ARG A 138 -11.49 -6.60 -2.60
CA ARG A 138 -12.50 -7.40 -1.85
C ARG A 138 -12.03 -7.77 -0.44
N ARG A 139 -10.73 -7.91 -0.23
CA ARG A 139 -10.13 -8.23 1.08
C ARG A 139 -9.82 -6.96 1.85
N ALA A 140 -9.19 -5.98 1.22
CA ALA A 140 -8.86 -4.70 1.83
C ALA A 140 -10.10 -3.94 2.34
N ALA A 141 -11.25 -4.07 1.69
CA ALA A 141 -12.51 -3.49 2.15
C ALA A 141 -13.01 -4.03 3.52
N LYS A 142 -12.41 -5.11 4.03
CA LYS A 142 -12.71 -5.65 5.37
C LYS A 142 -11.86 -5.04 6.49
N VAL A 143 -10.85 -4.23 6.13
CA VAL A 143 -10.03 -3.51 7.11
C VAL A 143 -10.89 -2.41 7.74
N PRO A 144 -11.02 -2.36 9.07
CA PRO A 144 -11.82 -1.35 9.75
C PRO A 144 -11.38 0.09 9.39
N ASN A 145 -12.32 1.03 9.38
CA ASN A 145 -12.09 2.46 9.11
C ASN A 145 -11.39 2.74 7.76
N THR A 146 -11.57 1.87 6.76
CA THR A 146 -10.90 1.94 5.47
C THR A 146 -11.92 2.06 4.34
N VAL A 147 -11.63 2.94 3.37
CA VAL A 147 -12.27 2.96 2.05
C VAL A 147 -11.34 2.29 1.06
N ALA A 148 -11.81 1.21 0.43
CA ALA A 148 -11.04 0.44 -0.55
C ALA A 148 -11.48 0.82 -1.98
N LEU A 149 -10.54 1.27 -2.80
CA LEU A 149 -10.77 1.79 -4.14
C LEU A 149 -9.97 0.98 -5.17
N VAL A 150 -10.65 0.49 -6.21
CA VAL A 150 -9.95 -0.04 -7.40
C VAL A 150 -9.50 1.14 -8.23
N TRP A 151 -8.17 1.30 -8.34
CA TRP A 151 -7.55 2.40 -9.07
C TRP A 151 -6.16 2.02 -9.59
N ASP A 152 -5.72 2.72 -10.64
CA ASP A 152 -4.41 2.58 -11.26
C ASP A 152 -3.47 3.67 -10.73
N LEU A 153 -2.39 3.30 -10.04
CA LEU A 153 -1.45 4.22 -9.41
C LEU A 153 -0.67 5.11 -10.39
N TRP A 154 -0.66 4.76 -11.68
CA TRP A 154 -0.03 5.58 -12.72
C TRP A 154 -0.90 6.74 -13.21
N ARG A 155 -2.14 6.82 -12.74
CA ARG A 155 -3.05 7.94 -13.02
C ARG A 155 -3.08 8.91 -11.86
N ASP A 156 -3.63 10.11 -12.12
CA ASP A 156 -3.96 11.06 -11.05
C ASP A 156 -4.84 10.35 -10.01
N LEU A 157 -4.39 10.31 -8.77
CA LEU A 157 -5.11 9.60 -7.72
C LEU A 157 -6.45 10.30 -7.42
N PRO A 158 -7.55 9.56 -7.20
CA PRO A 158 -8.86 10.12 -6.88
C PRO A 158 -8.91 10.59 -5.41
N LEU A 159 -7.92 11.38 -5.03
CA LEU A 159 -7.65 11.83 -3.66
C LEU A 159 -7.36 13.34 -3.67
N GLN A 160 -7.76 14.00 -2.59
CA GLN A 160 -7.53 15.42 -2.38
C GLN A 160 -6.05 15.72 -2.09
N ASP A 161 -5.62 16.93 -2.43
CA ASP A 161 -4.28 17.43 -2.15
C ASP A 161 -4.07 17.56 -0.64
N GLY A 162 -2.90 17.12 -0.15
CA GLY A 162 -2.54 17.25 1.26
C GLY A 162 -3.44 16.50 2.24
N ALA A 163 -4.16 15.47 1.79
CA ALA A 163 -5.18 14.79 2.57
C ALA A 163 -4.63 13.74 3.55
N PHE A 164 -3.37 13.33 3.40
CA PHE A 164 -2.82 12.21 4.17
C PHE A 164 -1.59 12.61 5.00
N ASP A 165 -1.51 12.04 6.21
CA ASP A 165 -0.38 12.17 7.12
C ASP A 165 0.73 11.17 6.80
N VAL A 166 0.32 9.93 6.47
CA VAL A 166 1.21 8.83 6.12
C VAL A 166 0.72 8.14 4.85
N LEU A 167 1.68 7.79 3.99
CA LEU A 167 1.50 6.95 2.82
C LEU A 167 2.35 5.69 2.95
N LEU A 168 1.73 4.55 2.74
CA LEU A 168 2.39 3.25 2.58
C LEU A 168 2.46 2.92 1.08
N ASN A 169 3.62 2.45 0.62
CA ASN A 169 3.81 1.94 -0.73
C ASN A 169 4.70 0.69 -0.65
N ILE A 170 4.05 -0.49 -0.60
CA ILE A 170 4.71 -1.75 -0.27
C ILE A 170 4.65 -2.67 -1.48
N PHE A 171 5.82 -2.96 -2.08
CA PHE A 171 5.96 -3.83 -3.27
C PHE A 171 5.12 -3.40 -4.47
N SER A 172 4.85 -2.12 -4.60
CA SER A 172 3.99 -1.54 -5.63
C SER A 172 4.70 -0.44 -6.43
N PRO A 173 4.15 -0.01 -7.58
CA PRO A 173 4.71 1.08 -8.35
C PRO A 173 4.81 2.39 -7.57
N HIS A 174 5.82 3.20 -7.87
CA HIS A 174 6.06 4.49 -7.24
C HIS A 174 5.64 5.62 -8.16
N ASN A 175 4.71 6.48 -7.71
CA ASN A 175 4.28 7.70 -8.40
C ASN A 175 4.58 8.90 -7.49
N GLY A 176 5.85 9.31 -7.43
CA GLY A 176 6.35 10.33 -6.50
C GLY A 176 5.56 11.63 -6.56
N THR A 177 5.25 12.13 -7.76
CA THR A 177 4.47 13.35 -7.96
C THR A 177 3.08 13.27 -7.30
N GLU A 178 2.36 12.17 -7.52
CA GLU A 178 1.04 11.99 -6.91
C GLU A 178 1.15 11.73 -5.39
N PHE A 179 2.19 11.01 -4.96
CA PHE A 179 2.46 10.80 -3.53
C PHE A 179 2.73 12.13 -2.81
N ALA A 180 3.52 13.01 -3.44
CA ALA A 180 3.74 14.36 -2.93
C ALA A 180 2.45 15.18 -2.90
N ARG A 181 1.65 15.13 -3.97
CA ARG A 181 0.39 15.87 -4.04
C ARG A 181 -0.57 15.49 -2.91
N VAL A 182 -0.76 14.20 -2.66
CA VAL A 182 -1.76 13.72 -1.69
C VAL A 182 -1.29 13.78 -0.24
N LEU A 183 0.03 13.76 0.01
CA LEU A 183 0.58 13.96 1.34
C LEU A 183 0.56 15.44 1.72
N ARG A 184 0.21 15.75 2.96
CA ARG A 184 0.36 17.10 3.50
C ARG A 184 1.85 17.51 3.57
N PRO A 185 2.16 18.81 3.62
CA PRO A 185 3.52 19.27 3.92
C PRO A 185 4.06 18.63 5.21
N GLY A 186 5.27 18.08 5.17
CA GLY A 186 5.87 17.33 6.27
C GLY A 186 5.25 15.95 6.54
N GLY A 187 4.32 15.47 5.69
CA GLY A 187 3.82 14.10 5.72
C GLY A 187 4.89 13.08 5.33
N THR A 188 4.67 11.81 5.67
CA THR A 188 5.68 10.75 5.53
C THR A 188 5.21 9.66 4.58
N ALA A 189 6.06 9.26 3.62
CA ALA A 189 5.87 8.07 2.82
C ALA A 189 6.83 6.97 3.29
N LEU A 190 6.30 5.76 3.52
CA LEU A 190 7.07 4.55 3.77
C LEU A 190 7.04 3.68 2.52
N VAL A 191 8.18 3.51 1.88
CA VAL A 191 8.34 2.70 0.67
C VAL A 191 9.10 1.43 1.01
N VAL A 192 8.53 0.27 0.65
CA VAL A 192 9.16 -1.03 0.87
C VAL A 192 9.47 -1.69 -0.46
N THR A 193 10.74 -2.08 -0.62
CA THR A 193 11.22 -2.83 -1.78
C THR A 193 11.99 -4.05 -1.34
N PRO A 194 12.01 -5.12 -2.15
CA PRO A 194 12.90 -6.25 -1.89
C PRO A 194 14.36 -5.84 -2.12
N LEU A 195 15.27 -6.40 -1.30
CA LEU A 195 16.71 -6.33 -1.50
C LEU A 195 17.15 -7.26 -2.65
N PRO A 196 18.35 -7.07 -3.25
CA PRO A 196 18.82 -7.92 -4.34
C PRO A 196 18.88 -9.42 -3.98
N GLU A 197 19.21 -9.74 -2.73
CA GLU A 197 19.29 -11.10 -2.20
C GLU A 197 17.94 -11.71 -1.79
N HIS A 198 16.84 -10.96 -1.89
CA HIS A 198 15.52 -11.43 -1.50
C HIS A 198 15.14 -12.74 -2.19
N LEU A 199 14.93 -13.80 -1.40
CA LEU A 199 14.53 -15.14 -1.84
C LEU A 199 15.49 -15.77 -2.88
N ALA A 200 16.76 -15.35 -2.92
CA ALA A 200 17.72 -15.80 -3.93
C ALA A 200 17.92 -17.31 -3.89
N GLU A 201 17.89 -17.93 -2.70
CA GLU A 201 18.04 -19.37 -2.51
C GLU A 201 16.90 -20.18 -3.17
N GLY A 202 15.71 -19.58 -3.28
CA GLY A 202 14.52 -20.20 -3.90
C GLY A 202 14.39 -19.99 -5.40
N ALA A 203 15.28 -19.22 -6.05
CA ALA A 203 15.12 -18.83 -7.46
C ALA A 203 14.96 -20.04 -8.39
N GLY A 204 15.78 -21.07 -8.23
CA GLY A 204 15.70 -22.31 -9.05
C GLY A 204 14.52 -23.20 -8.68
N SER A 205 14.32 -23.49 -7.40
CA SER A 205 13.32 -24.43 -6.91
C SER A 205 11.88 -23.90 -7.00
N LEU A 206 11.68 -22.60 -6.78
CA LEU A 206 10.37 -21.94 -6.80
C LEU A 206 10.05 -21.27 -8.12
N GLY A 207 11.04 -21.12 -9.03
CA GLY A 207 10.87 -20.41 -10.30
C GLY A 207 10.66 -18.90 -10.10
N LEU A 208 11.27 -18.32 -9.07
CA LEU A 208 11.16 -16.91 -8.75
C LEU A 208 11.99 -16.06 -9.70
N LEU A 209 11.53 -14.84 -9.96
CA LEU A 209 12.26 -13.86 -10.75
C LEU A 209 13.34 -13.21 -9.89
N GLY A 210 14.55 -13.11 -10.42
CA GLY A 210 15.66 -12.38 -9.79
C GLY A 210 15.34 -10.88 -9.65
N ILE A 211 15.91 -10.25 -8.62
CA ILE A 211 15.73 -8.82 -8.37
C ILE A 211 16.95 -8.08 -8.88
N ALA A 212 16.74 -7.03 -9.70
CA ALA A 212 17.81 -6.19 -10.19
C ALA A 212 18.50 -5.44 -9.03
N ALA A 213 19.83 -5.39 -9.06
CA ALA A 213 20.67 -4.84 -8.00
C ALA A 213 20.44 -3.35 -7.69
N ASP A 214 19.88 -2.59 -8.63
CA ASP A 214 19.85 -1.10 -8.56
C ASP A 214 18.48 -0.48 -8.17
N LYS A 215 17.60 -1.26 -7.54
CA LYS A 215 16.27 -0.77 -7.17
C LYS A 215 16.28 0.36 -6.13
N ALA A 216 17.27 0.41 -5.26
CA ALA A 216 17.27 1.40 -4.16
C ALA A 216 17.48 2.84 -4.66
N ALA A 217 18.43 3.05 -5.59
CA ALA A 217 18.66 4.34 -6.22
C ALA A 217 17.43 4.74 -7.09
N GLY A 218 16.82 3.76 -7.76
CA GLY A 218 15.60 3.96 -8.54
C GLY A 218 14.42 4.44 -7.72
N VAL A 219 14.27 4.01 -6.45
CA VAL A 219 13.20 4.49 -5.56
C VAL A 219 13.41 5.97 -5.23
N VAL A 220 14.62 6.38 -4.83
CA VAL A 220 14.91 7.79 -4.50
C VAL A 220 14.62 8.69 -5.71
N ALA A 221 15.05 8.27 -6.90
CA ALA A 221 14.78 9.01 -8.13
C ALA A 221 13.28 9.08 -8.46
N ALA A 222 12.53 7.99 -8.24
CA ALA A 222 11.09 7.94 -8.49
C ALA A 222 10.28 8.78 -7.50
N MET A 223 10.76 8.97 -6.28
CA MET A 223 10.11 9.85 -5.29
C MET A 223 10.28 11.33 -5.63
N GLY A 224 11.38 11.71 -6.31
CA GLY A 224 11.62 13.08 -6.78
C GLY A 224 12.11 14.05 -5.70
N GLU A 225 12.26 15.32 -6.10
CA GLU A 225 12.83 16.39 -5.27
C GLU A 225 11.89 16.86 -4.15
N GLU A 226 10.61 16.55 -4.24
CA GLU A 226 9.60 16.89 -3.23
C GLU A 226 9.73 16.07 -1.95
N PHE A 227 10.63 15.08 -1.94
CA PHE A 227 10.87 14.18 -0.81
C PHE A 227 12.33 14.18 -0.36
N ILE A 228 12.52 14.10 0.95
CA ILE A 228 13.82 13.87 1.58
C ILE A 228 13.79 12.47 2.20
N LEU A 229 14.76 11.62 1.84
CA LEU A 229 14.98 10.34 2.50
C LEU A 229 15.51 10.60 3.93
N THR A 230 14.72 10.23 4.94
CA THR A 230 15.04 10.51 6.35
C THR A 230 15.58 9.29 7.10
N ALA A 231 15.19 8.08 6.66
CA ALA A 231 15.67 6.85 7.27
C ALA A 231 15.62 5.68 6.28
N THR A 232 16.48 4.70 6.51
CA THR A 232 16.48 3.42 5.81
C THR A 232 16.69 2.30 6.82
N GLU A 233 15.93 1.23 6.68
CA GLU A 233 16.05 0.02 7.51
C GLU A 233 15.99 -1.21 6.64
N GLU A 234 16.76 -2.23 6.96
CA GLU A 234 16.72 -3.51 6.29
C GLU A 234 16.15 -4.58 7.23
N VAL A 235 15.20 -5.33 6.72
CA VAL A 235 14.55 -6.43 7.44
C VAL A 235 14.87 -7.73 6.73
N ARG A 236 15.47 -8.69 7.43
CA ARG A 236 15.77 -10.03 6.91
C ARG A 236 15.05 -11.06 7.74
N ILE A 237 14.28 -11.93 7.08
CA ILE A 237 13.44 -12.93 7.70
C ILE A 237 13.85 -14.29 7.14
N PRO A 238 14.54 -15.13 7.92
CA PRO A 238 14.79 -16.51 7.52
C PRO A 238 13.47 -17.29 7.57
N LEU A 239 13.14 -17.99 6.50
CA LEU A 239 11.92 -18.75 6.33
C LEU A 239 12.23 -20.21 6.13
N VAL A 240 11.50 -21.06 6.87
CA VAL A 240 11.45 -22.51 6.70
C VAL A 240 10.04 -22.85 6.24
N LEU A 241 9.87 -23.07 4.95
CA LEU A 241 8.56 -23.21 4.33
C LEU A 241 8.29 -24.68 3.99
N ASP A 242 7.17 -25.20 4.44
CA ASP A 242 6.64 -26.47 3.95
C ASP A 242 6.17 -26.30 2.47
N PRO A 243 5.89 -27.41 1.75
CA PRO A 243 5.48 -27.33 0.34
C PRO A 243 4.26 -26.44 0.08
N PRO A 244 3.19 -26.41 0.90
CA PRO A 244 2.09 -25.48 0.76
C PRO A 244 2.51 -24.00 0.86
N ALA A 245 3.27 -23.63 1.89
CA ALA A 245 3.73 -22.25 2.08
C ALA A 245 4.71 -21.81 0.97
N ALA A 246 5.58 -22.72 0.53
CA ALA A 246 6.48 -22.49 -0.60
C ALA A 246 5.71 -22.25 -1.91
N PHE A 247 4.63 -22.99 -2.13
CA PHE A 247 3.71 -22.77 -3.24
C PHE A 247 3.04 -21.38 -3.17
N GLU A 248 2.54 -21.02 -2.00
CA GLU A 248 1.89 -19.72 -1.79
C GLU A 248 2.87 -18.55 -2.02
N LEU A 249 4.11 -18.68 -1.52
CA LEU A 249 5.17 -17.70 -1.75
C LEU A 249 5.45 -17.50 -3.25
N ALA A 250 5.58 -18.57 -4.01
CA ALA A 250 5.84 -18.50 -5.45
C ALA A 250 4.67 -17.88 -6.22
N MET A 251 3.43 -18.26 -5.84
CA MET A 251 2.22 -17.81 -6.51
C MET A 251 1.82 -16.37 -6.19
N MET A 252 2.20 -15.83 -5.02
CA MET A 252 1.79 -14.48 -4.61
C MET A 252 2.57 -13.35 -5.29
N GLY A 253 3.75 -13.65 -5.85
CA GLY A 253 4.63 -12.68 -6.47
C GLY A 253 4.42 -12.55 -7.99
N PRO A 254 5.20 -11.67 -8.66
CA PRO A 254 5.11 -11.46 -10.10
C PRO A 254 5.31 -12.74 -10.94
N ALA A 255 6.11 -13.68 -10.47
CA ALA A 255 6.30 -14.99 -11.11
C ALA A 255 4.98 -15.76 -11.25
N GLY A 256 4.03 -15.58 -10.33
CA GLY A 256 2.73 -16.24 -10.35
C GLY A 256 1.90 -16.02 -11.61
N HIS A 257 2.16 -14.94 -12.37
CA HIS A 257 1.53 -14.72 -13.69
C HIS A 257 1.98 -15.72 -14.76
N HIS A 258 3.15 -16.34 -14.58
CA HIS A 258 3.80 -17.19 -15.57
C HIS A 258 3.95 -18.65 -15.12
N LEU A 259 3.77 -18.92 -13.83
CA LEU A 259 3.89 -20.27 -13.27
C LEU A 259 2.67 -21.12 -13.61
N ASN A 260 2.90 -22.41 -13.91
CA ASN A 260 1.85 -23.41 -13.94
C ASN A 260 1.61 -23.92 -12.49
N PRO A 261 0.43 -23.66 -11.90
CA PRO A 261 0.18 -24.00 -10.49
C PRO A 261 0.22 -25.50 -10.20
N GLU A 262 -0.22 -26.35 -11.13
CA GLU A 262 -0.24 -27.79 -10.96
C GLU A 262 1.17 -28.39 -11.01
N ALA A 263 1.96 -27.99 -12.02
CA ALA A 263 3.35 -28.41 -12.15
C ALA A 263 4.20 -27.96 -10.94
N LEU A 264 3.97 -26.75 -10.43
CA LEU A 264 4.65 -26.25 -9.23
C LEU A 264 4.29 -27.06 -7.99
N ARG A 265 3.00 -27.38 -7.79
CA ARG A 265 2.55 -28.21 -6.66
C ARG A 265 3.20 -29.58 -6.67
N ASN A 266 3.16 -30.26 -7.82
CA ASN A 266 3.74 -31.60 -7.98
C ASN A 266 5.23 -31.57 -7.67
N ARG A 267 5.98 -30.61 -8.22
CA ARG A 267 7.42 -30.46 -7.97
C ARG A 267 7.75 -30.25 -6.48
N LEU A 268 6.97 -29.42 -5.78
CA LEU A 268 7.18 -29.16 -4.36
C LEU A 268 6.81 -30.38 -3.49
N SER A 269 5.76 -31.10 -3.86
CA SER A 269 5.34 -32.31 -3.17
C SER A 269 6.35 -33.46 -3.34
N ASP A 270 6.89 -33.63 -4.55
CA ASP A 270 7.89 -34.66 -4.87
C ASP A 270 9.23 -34.36 -4.16
N ALA A 271 9.60 -33.12 -3.99
CA ALA A 271 10.79 -32.72 -3.24
C ALA A 271 10.69 -33.06 -1.76
N GLY A 272 9.48 -33.04 -1.18
CA GLY A 272 9.16 -33.50 0.19
C GLY A 272 9.85 -32.75 1.33
N ASN A 273 10.80 -31.87 1.03
CA ASN A 273 11.62 -31.16 2.01
C ASN A 273 11.14 -29.72 2.20
N ALA A 274 11.42 -29.18 3.39
CA ALA A 274 11.21 -27.76 3.64
C ALA A 274 12.11 -26.90 2.72
N THR A 275 11.55 -25.81 2.21
CA THR A 275 12.29 -24.82 1.43
C THR A 275 12.85 -23.75 2.37
N LEU A 276 14.18 -23.61 2.36
CA LEU A 276 14.88 -22.57 3.14
C LEU A 276 15.16 -21.38 2.24
N VAL A 277 14.66 -20.21 2.61
CA VAL A 277 14.88 -18.96 1.88
C VAL A 277 14.94 -17.79 2.85
N THR A 278 15.59 -16.71 2.45
CA THR A 278 15.64 -15.48 3.21
C THR A 278 14.82 -14.40 2.51
N ALA A 279 13.73 -13.96 3.14
CA ALA A 279 13.03 -12.76 2.70
C ALA A 279 13.80 -11.53 3.19
N ALA A 280 14.25 -10.70 2.26
CA ALA A 280 15.07 -9.53 2.56
C ALA A 280 14.45 -8.27 1.94
N PHE A 281 14.19 -7.26 2.78
CA PHE A 281 13.46 -6.05 2.43
C PHE A 281 14.21 -4.80 2.87
N ARG A 282 13.94 -3.70 2.16
CA ARG A 282 14.35 -2.35 2.56
C ARG A 282 13.12 -1.50 2.77
N ILE A 283 13.02 -0.89 3.96
CA ILE A 283 12.05 0.15 4.28
C ILE A 283 12.77 1.49 4.13
N GLN A 284 12.26 2.37 3.28
CA GLN A 284 12.74 3.73 3.10
C GLN A 284 11.67 4.70 3.58
N GLU A 285 12.06 5.61 4.47
CA GLU A 285 11.20 6.67 4.99
C GLU A 285 11.52 7.97 4.30
N PHE A 286 10.51 8.53 3.62
CA PHE A 286 10.60 9.79 2.90
C PHE A 286 9.69 10.81 3.56
N ARG A 287 10.22 12.00 3.82
CA ARG A 287 9.43 13.13 4.32
C ARG A 287 9.18 14.11 3.19
N LYS A 288 7.91 14.46 2.98
CA LYS A 288 7.56 15.52 2.04
C LYS A 288 8.13 16.86 2.53
N VAL A 289 8.79 17.59 1.63
CA VAL A 289 9.33 18.92 1.90
C VAL A 289 8.21 19.86 2.32
N ASP A 290 8.47 20.64 3.36
CA ASP A 290 7.58 21.70 3.84
C ASP A 290 8.22 23.05 3.51
N GLU A 291 7.92 23.59 2.34
CA GLU A 291 8.47 24.84 1.84
C GLU A 291 8.23 26.02 2.79
N ASN A 292 7.06 26.04 3.45
CA ASN A 292 6.74 27.10 4.42
C ASN A 292 7.69 27.06 5.63
N ARG A 293 8.12 25.87 6.04
CA ARG A 293 9.05 25.71 7.15
C ARG A 293 10.48 26.03 6.77
N ILE A 294 10.86 25.81 5.52
CA ILE A 294 12.17 26.19 4.98
C ILE A 294 12.24 27.73 4.92
N GLN A 295 11.21 28.38 4.39
CA GLN A 295 11.14 29.83 4.29
C GLN A 295 11.16 30.52 5.66
N ALA A 296 10.39 30.02 6.62
CA ALA A 296 10.39 30.53 8.00
C ALA A 296 11.77 30.41 8.69
N ASN A 297 12.50 29.32 8.43
CA ASN A 297 13.86 29.15 8.95
C ASN A 297 14.86 30.13 8.31
N LEU A 298 14.73 30.42 7.02
CA LEU A 298 15.57 31.40 6.32
C LEU A 298 15.32 32.83 6.80
N GLU A 299 14.07 33.20 7.02
CA GLU A 299 13.67 34.52 7.53
C GLU A 299 14.11 34.71 9.00
N GLY A 300 14.04 33.67 9.83
CA GLY A 300 14.54 33.68 11.21
C GLY A 300 16.05 33.85 11.31
N LEU A 301 16.82 33.35 10.35
CA LEU A 301 18.27 33.51 10.29
C LEU A 301 18.67 34.93 9.82
N SER A 302 17.87 35.55 8.95
CA SER A 302 18.10 36.93 8.45
C SER A 302 17.73 38.01 9.46
N SER A 303 16.89 37.71 10.46
CA SER A 303 16.48 38.65 11.52
C SER A 303 17.37 38.66 12.76
N SER A 304 18.36 37.73 12.83
CA SER A 304 19.29 37.57 13.96
C SER A 304 20.73 38.08 13.67
N GLY A 305 20.92 38.77 12.54
CA GLY A 305 22.21 39.35 12.08
C GLY A 305 22.22 40.91 12.25
#